data_1356387ea13d80f3023c3775f64372db
#
_entry.id   1356387ea13d80f3023c3775f64372db
#
_cell.length_a   1.000
_cell.length_b   1.000
_cell.length_c   1.000
_cell.angle_alpha   90.00
_cell.angle_beta   90.00
_cell.angle_gamma   90.00
#
_symmetry.space_group_name_H-M   'P 1'
#
loop_
_entity.id
_entity.type
_entity.pdbx_description
1 polymer ?
#
loop_
_entity_poly.entity_id
_entity_poly.type
_entity_poly.pdbx_seq_one_letter_code
_entity_poly.pdbx_strand_id
1 'polypeptide(L)'
;MTIRVLLADDQALLRATFRILIESDPGMTVVAEAADGREAIDLTLEHGPDVVLMDIRMPGTDGLAATTDICSRPELAATRVLILTTFEDDQNVAEALRAGASGFLGKDVGADVLLTGIRTVAAGDSLLSPTATRALITRFLAAPDDTPLAPPQGLAALTDREREVMALAAHGKSNADIADLLVVSPLTVRSHIQRAMNKLHARDRAQLVVIAYQSGLVQPRPYGG
;
A
#
# COMPACT_ATOMS: atom_id res chain seq x y z
N MET A 1 6.91 -17.73 10.72
CA MET A 1 6.84 -17.71 9.24
C MET A 1 7.77 -16.59 8.79
N THR A 2 8.72 -16.85 7.92
CA THR A 2 9.71 -15.85 7.46
C THR A 2 9.11 -15.06 6.31
N ILE A 3 9.17 -13.73 6.36
CA ILE A 3 8.68 -12.83 5.30
C ILE A 3 9.68 -12.88 4.13
N ARG A 4 9.19 -13.20 2.95
CA ARG A 4 9.95 -13.31 1.71
C ARG A 4 9.89 -11.99 0.96
N VAL A 5 11.03 -11.35 0.74
CA VAL A 5 11.13 -10.01 0.15
C VAL A 5 11.85 -10.08 -1.20
N LEU A 6 11.32 -9.42 -2.22
CA LEU A 6 12.00 -9.11 -3.47
C LEU A 6 12.42 -7.64 -3.45
N LEU A 7 13.65 -7.35 -3.87
CA LEU A 7 14.19 -6.00 -4.01
C LEU A 7 14.23 -5.60 -5.48
N ALA A 8 13.60 -4.50 -5.85
CA ALA A 8 13.64 -3.94 -7.20
C ALA A 8 14.13 -2.48 -7.15
N ASP A 9 15.36 -2.25 -7.60
CA ASP A 9 16.05 -0.95 -7.62
C ASP A 9 17.14 -1.00 -8.68
N ASP A 10 17.34 0.04 -9.48
CA ASP A 10 18.40 0.05 -10.50
C ASP A 10 19.81 0.22 -9.90
N GLN A 11 19.91 0.74 -8.67
CA GLN A 11 21.17 1.02 -7.98
C GLN A 11 21.65 -0.21 -7.19
N ALA A 12 22.66 -0.93 -7.75
CA ALA A 12 23.20 -2.14 -7.13
C ALA A 12 23.69 -1.95 -5.68
N LEU A 13 24.26 -0.77 -5.36
CA LEU A 13 24.72 -0.47 -3.99
C LEU A 13 23.57 -0.36 -3.00
N LEU A 14 22.44 0.25 -3.41
CA LEU A 14 21.26 0.34 -2.57
C LEU A 14 20.63 -1.04 -2.37
N ARG A 15 20.51 -1.86 -3.43
CA ARG A 15 20.03 -3.24 -3.28
C ARG A 15 20.88 -4.03 -2.27
N ALA A 16 22.20 -3.97 -2.39
CA ALA A 16 23.10 -4.65 -1.44
C ALA A 16 22.91 -4.15 0.00
N THR A 17 22.71 -2.83 0.18
CA THR A 17 22.48 -2.24 1.50
C THR A 17 21.15 -2.71 2.09
N PHE A 18 20.05 -2.66 1.32
CA PHE A 18 18.75 -3.11 1.79
C PHE A 18 18.72 -4.61 2.04
N ARG A 19 19.42 -5.43 1.24
CA ARG A 19 19.60 -6.86 1.53
C ARG A 19 20.20 -7.07 2.91
N ILE A 20 21.32 -6.43 3.23
CA ILE A 20 21.98 -6.55 4.54
C ILE A 20 21.03 -6.15 5.67
N LEU A 21 20.30 -5.03 5.50
CA LEU A 21 19.34 -4.57 6.51
C LEU A 21 18.20 -5.56 6.73
N ILE A 22 17.61 -6.08 5.65
CA ILE A 22 16.49 -7.02 5.73
C ILE A 22 16.93 -8.34 6.33
N GLU A 23 18.05 -8.88 5.89
CA GLU A 23 18.60 -10.16 6.38
C GLU A 23 19.19 -10.07 7.79
N SER A 24 19.38 -8.85 8.34
CA SER A 24 19.69 -8.67 9.76
C SER A 24 18.54 -9.07 10.69
N ASP A 25 17.31 -9.14 10.17
CA ASP A 25 16.15 -9.62 10.88
C ASP A 25 15.89 -11.11 10.55
N PRO A 26 15.97 -12.02 11.55
CA PRO A 26 15.79 -13.46 11.32
C PRO A 26 14.37 -13.83 10.85
N GLY A 27 13.41 -12.90 10.95
CA GLY A 27 12.05 -13.07 10.45
C GLY A 27 11.86 -12.69 8.98
N MET A 28 12.92 -12.30 8.27
CA MET A 28 12.86 -11.85 6.88
C MET A 28 13.96 -12.49 6.02
N THR A 29 13.73 -12.62 4.72
CA THR A 29 14.74 -13.11 3.76
C THR A 29 14.51 -12.45 2.40
N VAL A 30 15.61 -12.07 1.73
CA VAL A 30 15.56 -11.59 0.35
C VAL A 30 15.63 -12.79 -0.59
N VAL A 31 14.54 -13.00 -1.34
CA VAL A 31 14.40 -14.15 -2.25
C VAL A 31 14.85 -13.86 -3.68
N ALA A 32 14.82 -12.59 -4.10
CA ALA A 32 15.29 -12.17 -5.41
C ALA A 32 15.64 -10.68 -5.42
N GLU A 33 16.46 -10.27 -6.42
CA GLU A 33 16.78 -8.88 -6.71
C GLU A 33 16.54 -8.60 -8.20
N ALA A 34 15.99 -7.44 -8.50
CA ALA A 34 15.72 -6.94 -9.85
C ALA A 34 16.37 -5.57 -10.06
N ALA A 35 16.88 -5.32 -11.26
CA ALA A 35 17.47 -4.04 -11.62
C ALA A 35 16.53 -3.16 -12.46
N ASP A 36 15.40 -3.69 -12.88
CA ASP A 36 14.35 -2.96 -13.59
C ASP A 36 12.97 -3.57 -13.32
N GLY A 37 11.91 -2.86 -13.77
CA GLY A 37 10.53 -3.29 -13.52
C GLY A 37 10.13 -4.56 -14.25
N ARG A 38 10.72 -4.88 -15.42
CA ARG A 38 10.42 -6.10 -16.15
C ARG A 38 10.97 -7.31 -15.40
N GLU A 39 12.23 -7.23 -14.97
CA GLU A 39 12.86 -8.26 -14.15
C GLU A 39 12.10 -8.46 -12.83
N ALA A 40 11.65 -7.35 -12.22
CA ALA A 40 10.83 -7.41 -10.99
C ALA A 40 9.52 -8.20 -11.18
N ILE A 41 8.81 -8.00 -12.30
CA ILE A 41 7.59 -8.75 -12.63
C ILE A 41 7.91 -10.24 -12.79
N ASP A 42 8.92 -10.58 -13.60
CA ASP A 42 9.26 -11.96 -13.92
C ASP A 42 9.72 -12.74 -12.67
N LEU A 43 10.58 -12.13 -11.83
CA LEU A 43 11.03 -12.72 -10.57
C LEU A 43 9.93 -12.80 -9.51
N THR A 44 8.97 -11.86 -9.52
CA THR A 44 7.81 -11.93 -8.63
C THR A 44 6.93 -13.14 -8.97
N LEU A 45 6.72 -13.43 -10.25
CA LEU A 45 6.00 -14.61 -10.72
C LEU A 45 6.74 -15.91 -10.36
N GLU A 46 8.05 -15.93 -10.51
CA GLU A 46 8.87 -17.11 -10.24
C GLU A 46 8.96 -17.44 -8.74
N HIS A 47 9.19 -16.43 -7.92
CA HIS A 47 9.47 -16.63 -6.50
C HIS A 47 8.28 -16.48 -5.57
N GLY A 48 7.20 -15.80 -5.98
CA GLY A 48 6.03 -15.52 -5.15
C GLY A 48 6.40 -14.88 -3.80
N PRO A 49 7.03 -13.69 -3.78
CA PRO A 49 7.40 -13.02 -2.53
C PRO A 49 6.15 -12.54 -1.77
N ASP A 50 6.27 -12.41 -0.45
CA ASP A 50 5.23 -11.77 0.36
C ASP A 50 5.21 -10.26 0.13
N VAL A 51 6.40 -9.64 -0.02
CA VAL A 51 6.57 -8.21 -0.23
C VAL A 51 7.58 -7.95 -1.35
N VAL A 52 7.24 -7.04 -2.25
CA VAL A 52 8.16 -6.45 -3.22
C VAL A 52 8.49 -5.03 -2.75
N LEU A 53 9.77 -4.76 -2.47
CA LEU A 53 10.27 -3.39 -2.31
C LEU A 53 10.59 -2.86 -3.70
N MET A 54 9.86 -1.83 -4.15
CA MET A 54 9.88 -1.35 -5.52
C MET A 54 10.34 0.10 -5.59
N ASP A 55 11.45 0.37 -6.25
CA ASP A 55 11.77 1.74 -6.66
C ASP A 55 10.86 2.19 -7.80
N ILE A 56 10.50 3.47 -7.81
CA ILE A 56 9.69 4.06 -8.89
C ILE A 56 10.53 4.22 -10.16
N ARG A 57 11.74 4.78 -10.00
CA ARG A 57 12.56 5.19 -11.14
C ARG A 57 13.58 4.13 -11.51
N MET A 58 13.21 3.29 -12.46
CA MET A 58 14.09 2.27 -13.03
C MET A 58 14.11 2.39 -14.56
N PRO A 59 15.21 1.96 -15.23
CA PRO A 59 15.30 1.95 -16.68
C PRO A 59 14.28 0.98 -17.31
N GLY A 60 13.86 1.25 -18.53
CA GLY A 60 12.94 0.37 -19.25
C GLY A 60 11.53 0.44 -18.70
N THR A 61 11.12 -0.59 -17.96
CA THR A 61 9.83 -0.61 -17.25
C THR A 61 10.00 0.06 -15.89
N ASP A 62 9.31 1.16 -15.64
CA ASP A 62 9.34 1.84 -14.35
C ASP A 62 8.57 1.06 -13.25
N GLY A 63 8.82 1.44 -11.99
CA GLY A 63 8.22 0.74 -10.87
C GLY A 63 6.70 0.90 -10.74
N LEU A 64 6.11 1.99 -11.25
CA LEU A 64 4.65 2.17 -11.24
C LEU A 64 3.97 1.24 -12.24
N ALA A 65 4.53 1.12 -13.44
CA ALA A 65 4.07 0.19 -14.45
C ALA A 65 4.22 -1.27 -13.96
N ALA A 66 5.37 -1.60 -13.34
CA ALA A 66 5.59 -2.92 -12.75
C ALA A 66 4.60 -3.20 -11.60
N THR A 67 4.35 -2.22 -10.73
CA THR A 67 3.35 -2.34 -9.65
C THR A 67 1.97 -2.61 -10.20
N THR A 68 1.55 -1.90 -11.24
CA THR A 68 0.25 -2.11 -11.90
C THR A 68 0.13 -3.53 -12.45
N ASP A 69 1.17 -4.02 -13.14
CA ASP A 69 1.18 -5.38 -13.70
C ASP A 69 1.09 -6.43 -12.57
N ILE A 70 1.99 -6.37 -11.57
CA ILE A 70 2.00 -7.29 -10.41
C ILE A 70 0.65 -7.27 -9.69
N CYS A 71 0.09 -6.08 -9.45
CA CYS A 71 -1.14 -5.93 -8.70
C CYS A 71 -2.39 -6.36 -9.47
N SER A 72 -2.37 -6.39 -10.79
CA SER A 72 -3.49 -6.84 -11.62
C SER A 72 -3.59 -8.36 -11.74
N ARG A 73 -2.55 -9.11 -11.36
CA ARG A 73 -2.47 -10.56 -11.53
C ARG A 73 -3.13 -11.34 -10.39
N PRO A 74 -4.13 -12.19 -10.67
CA PRO A 74 -4.79 -12.99 -9.64
C PRO A 74 -3.85 -13.97 -8.91
N GLU A 75 -2.85 -14.52 -9.61
CA GLU A 75 -1.84 -15.43 -9.05
C GLU A 75 -0.92 -14.74 -8.02
N LEU A 76 -0.79 -13.41 -8.08
CA LEU A 76 0.00 -12.58 -7.17
C LEU A 76 -0.88 -11.84 -6.15
N ALA A 77 -2.12 -12.26 -5.95
CA ALA A 77 -3.06 -11.60 -5.01
C ALA A 77 -2.55 -11.54 -3.56
N ALA A 78 -1.67 -12.45 -3.16
CA ALA A 78 -1.04 -12.46 -1.85
C ALA A 78 0.19 -11.53 -1.73
N THR A 79 0.86 -11.22 -2.84
CA THR A 79 2.05 -10.35 -2.87
C THR A 79 1.65 -8.90 -2.62
N ARG A 80 2.38 -8.20 -1.81
CA ARG A 80 2.21 -6.76 -1.50
C ARG A 80 3.36 -5.97 -2.11
N VAL A 81 3.07 -4.78 -2.60
CA VAL A 81 4.11 -3.88 -3.13
C VAL A 81 4.27 -2.69 -2.18
N LEU A 82 5.49 -2.51 -1.66
CA LEU A 82 5.90 -1.36 -0.86
C LEU A 82 6.85 -0.51 -1.72
N ILE A 83 6.39 0.69 -2.08
CA ILE A 83 7.22 1.62 -2.85
C ILE A 83 8.31 2.20 -1.95
N LEU A 84 9.54 2.23 -2.48
CA LEU A 84 10.70 2.80 -1.83
C LEU A 84 11.38 3.78 -2.80
N THR A 85 11.35 5.10 -2.51
CA THR A 85 11.83 6.13 -3.43
C THR A 85 12.57 7.26 -2.72
N THR A 86 13.42 7.98 -3.48
CA THR A 86 14.11 9.18 -2.99
C THR A 86 13.26 10.44 -3.05
N PHE A 87 12.11 10.41 -3.74
CA PHE A 87 11.26 11.57 -3.96
C PHE A 87 9.86 11.31 -3.41
N GLU A 88 9.57 11.86 -2.23
CA GLU A 88 8.21 11.93 -1.67
C GLU A 88 7.43 13.09 -2.33
N ASP A 89 7.27 13.05 -3.65
CA ASP A 89 6.37 13.94 -4.36
C ASP A 89 4.94 13.40 -4.20
N ASP A 90 4.01 14.28 -3.80
CA ASP A 90 2.59 13.95 -3.63
C ASP A 90 1.98 13.27 -4.86
N GLN A 91 2.51 13.57 -6.05
CA GLN A 91 2.09 12.93 -7.30
C GLN A 91 2.48 11.45 -7.36
N ASN A 92 3.71 11.13 -7.05
CA ASN A 92 4.22 9.75 -7.07
C ASN A 92 3.49 8.86 -6.05
N VAL A 93 3.19 9.40 -4.87
CA VAL A 93 2.43 8.67 -3.84
C VAL A 93 1.04 8.28 -4.33
N ALA A 94 0.30 9.24 -4.91
CA ALA A 94 -1.06 8.98 -5.39
C ALA A 94 -1.07 8.01 -6.58
N GLU A 95 -0.10 8.10 -7.49
CA GLU A 95 0.05 7.17 -8.62
C GLU A 95 0.41 5.77 -8.17
N ALA A 96 1.31 5.63 -7.20
CA ALA A 96 1.68 4.34 -6.60
C ALA A 96 0.47 3.62 -5.97
N LEU A 97 -0.33 4.34 -5.18
CA LEU A 97 -1.53 3.78 -4.56
C LEU A 97 -2.60 3.40 -5.59
N ARG A 98 -2.76 4.17 -6.68
CA ARG A 98 -3.64 3.79 -7.80
C ARG A 98 -3.14 2.56 -8.55
N ALA A 99 -1.82 2.42 -8.71
CA ALA A 99 -1.19 1.24 -9.28
C ALA A 99 -1.38 -0.02 -8.43
N GLY A 100 -1.81 0.12 -7.17
CA GLY A 100 -2.08 -0.98 -6.26
C GLY A 100 -1.03 -1.16 -5.16
N ALA A 101 -0.12 -0.19 -4.96
CA ALA A 101 0.84 -0.27 -3.88
C ALA A 101 0.17 -0.31 -2.51
N SER A 102 0.70 -1.15 -1.63
CA SER A 102 0.22 -1.33 -0.25
C SER A 102 0.83 -0.32 0.73
N GLY A 103 1.87 0.39 0.31
CA GLY A 103 2.55 1.38 1.11
C GLY A 103 3.61 2.16 0.34
N PHE A 104 4.17 3.16 1.03
CA PHE A 104 5.14 4.08 0.47
C PHE A 104 6.13 4.52 1.56
N LEU A 105 7.42 4.49 1.26
CA LEU A 105 8.51 4.95 2.14
C LEU A 105 9.56 5.73 1.35
N GLY A 106 10.22 6.69 2.01
CA GLY A 106 11.44 7.30 1.51
C GLY A 106 12.64 6.35 1.62
N LYS A 107 13.58 6.42 0.70
CA LYS A 107 14.84 5.64 0.75
C LYS A 107 15.80 6.10 1.87
N ASP A 108 15.53 7.24 2.47
CA ASP A 108 16.29 7.86 3.57
C ASP A 108 15.77 7.44 4.96
N VAL A 109 14.73 6.61 5.03
CA VAL A 109 14.21 6.14 6.32
C VAL A 109 15.22 5.26 7.06
N GLY A 110 15.17 5.29 8.39
CA GLY A 110 15.98 4.40 9.22
C GLY A 110 15.62 2.92 9.05
N ALA A 111 16.58 2.05 9.37
CA ALA A 111 16.41 0.60 9.26
C ALA A 111 15.16 0.08 10.00
N ASP A 112 14.91 0.57 11.21
CA ASP A 112 13.76 0.17 12.03
C ASP A 112 12.42 0.50 11.36
N VAL A 113 12.34 1.66 10.68
CA VAL A 113 11.15 2.11 9.94
C VAL A 113 10.92 1.21 8.73
N LEU A 114 11.99 0.89 7.98
CA LEU A 114 11.93 -0.03 6.84
C LEU A 114 11.44 -1.42 7.25
N LEU A 115 12.08 -2.03 8.26
CA LEU A 115 11.74 -3.38 8.72
C LEU A 115 10.32 -3.44 9.29
N THR A 116 9.90 -2.39 10.03
CA THR A 116 8.52 -2.28 10.53
C THR A 116 7.53 -2.12 9.38
N GLY A 117 7.88 -1.34 8.35
CA GLY A 117 7.08 -1.16 7.14
C GLY A 117 6.84 -2.48 6.40
N ILE A 118 7.90 -3.26 6.19
CA ILE A 118 7.81 -4.59 5.56
C ILE A 118 6.86 -5.50 6.35
N ARG A 119 6.99 -5.56 7.69
CA ARG A 119 6.10 -6.38 8.53
C ARG A 119 4.64 -5.91 8.45
N THR A 120 4.41 -4.61 8.47
CA THR A 120 3.08 -4.01 8.39
C THR A 120 2.40 -4.40 7.09
N VAL A 121 3.10 -4.23 5.97
CA VAL A 121 2.58 -4.54 4.63
C VAL A 121 2.37 -6.04 4.45
N ALA A 122 3.31 -6.89 4.90
CA ALA A 122 3.17 -8.34 4.87
C ALA A 122 1.96 -8.85 5.69
N ALA A 123 1.61 -8.15 6.76
CA ALA A 123 0.44 -8.47 7.58
C ALA A 123 -0.91 -8.04 6.92
N GLY A 124 -0.86 -7.40 5.75
CA GLY A 124 -2.03 -6.88 5.03
C GLY A 124 -2.53 -5.53 5.57
N ASP A 125 -1.81 -4.92 6.49
CA ASP A 125 -2.02 -3.54 6.88
C ASP A 125 -1.29 -2.62 5.88
N SER A 126 -1.82 -1.41 5.62
CA SER A 126 -1.12 -0.48 4.74
C SER A 126 -0.21 0.46 5.52
N LEU A 127 0.96 0.72 4.97
CA LEU A 127 1.87 1.73 5.47
C LEU A 127 1.58 3.06 4.73
N LEU A 128 0.52 3.73 5.14
CA LEU A 128 0.22 5.09 4.70
C LEU A 128 0.67 6.05 5.78
N SER A 129 1.78 6.76 5.53
CA SER A 129 2.15 7.89 6.37
C SER A 129 1.04 8.96 6.32
N PRO A 130 0.92 9.84 7.32
CA PRO A 130 0.00 11.00 7.24
C PRO A 130 0.24 11.86 6.00
N THR A 131 1.46 11.90 5.49
CA THR A 131 1.84 12.59 4.25
C THR A 131 1.29 11.85 3.03
N ALA A 132 1.46 10.54 2.93
CA ALA A 132 0.91 9.71 1.84
C ALA A 132 -0.62 9.77 1.80
N THR A 133 -1.27 9.75 2.96
CA THR A 133 -2.73 9.93 3.05
C THR A 133 -3.15 11.32 2.58
N ARG A 134 -2.42 12.37 2.95
CA ARG A 134 -2.68 13.75 2.50
C ARG A 134 -2.51 13.90 0.99
N ALA A 135 -1.44 13.36 0.43
CA ALA A 135 -1.18 13.37 -1.01
C ALA A 135 -2.31 12.71 -1.79
N LEU A 136 -2.79 11.57 -1.33
CA LEU A 136 -3.94 10.88 -1.90
C LEU A 136 -5.19 11.79 -1.88
N ILE A 137 -5.49 12.41 -0.74
CA ILE A 137 -6.64 13.31 -0.56
C ILE A 137 -6.53 14.53 -1.48
N THR A 138 -5.38 15.21 -1.51
CA THR A 138 -5.16 16.42 -2.32
C THR A 138 -5.36 16.14 -3.80
N ARG A 139 -4.92 14.98 -4.28
CA ARG A 139 -5.06 14.61 -5.69
C ARG A 139 -6.48 14.17 -6.06
N PHE A 140 -7.22 13.58 -5.14
CA PHE A 140 -8.66 13.35 -5.33
C PHE A 140 -9.44 14.66 -5.40
N LEU A 141 -9.01 15.69 -4.64
CA LEU A 141 -9.59 17.04 -4.72
C LEU A 141 -9.26 17.75 -6.04
N ALA A 142 -8.08 17.50 -6.62
CA ALA A 142 -7.62 18.16 -7.84
C ALA A 142 -8.08 17.44 -9.13
N ALA A 143 -8.67 16.26 -9.05
CA ALA A 143 -9.22 15.57 -10.21
C ALA A 143 -10.50 16.31 -10.66
N PRO A 144 -10.61 16.72 -11.95
CA PRO A 144 -11.86 17.28 -12.45
C PRO A 144 -12.99 16.25 -12.30
N ASP A 145 -14.19 16.76 -11.96
CA ASP A 145 -15.43 15.99 -11.69
C ASP A 145 -16.00 15.17 -12.90
N ASP A 146 -15.19 14.85 -13.91
CA ASP A 146 -15.69 14.36 -15.19
C ASP A 146 -15.78 12.83 -15.36
N THR A 147 -15.61 12.05 -14.29
CA THR A 147 -15.97 10.63 -14.36
C THR A 147 -16.65 10.21 -13.07
N PRO A 148 -17.99 10.06 -13.06
CA PRO A 148 -18.66 9.31 -12.01
C PRO A 148 -18.14 7.88 -12.10
N LEU A 149 -17.14 7.52 -11.30
CA LEU A 149 -16.78 6.13 -11.10
C LEU A 149 -18.02 5.46 -10.53
N ALA A 150 -18.57 4.51 -11.28
CA ALA A 150 -19.68 3.71 -10.80
C ALA A 150 -19.31 3.21 -9.40
N PRO A 151 -20.21 3.34 -8.41
CA PRO A 151 -19.91 2.89 -7.05
C PRO A 151 -19.41 1.46 -7.12
N PRO A 152 -18.26 1.13 -6.49
CA PRO A 152 -17.72 -0.22 -6.54
C PRO A 152 -18.81 -1.21 -6.17
N GLN A 153 -19.00 -2.23 -7.00
CA GLN A 153 -19.93 -3.31 -6.71
C GLN A 153 -19.53 -3.89 -5.36
N GLY A 154 -20.40 -3.74 -4.35
CA GLY A 154 -20.10 -4.25 -3.01
C GLY A 154 -20.25 -3.23 -1.86
N LEU A 155 -20.26 -1.91 -2.10
CA LEU A 155 -20.53 -0.96 -1.02
C LEU A 155 -21.87 -1.23 -0.32
N ALA A 156 -22.88 -1.67 -1.06
CA ALA A 156 -24.18 -2.04 -0.50
C ALA A 156 -24.09 -3.29 0.41
N ALA A 157 -23.07 -4.12 0.24
CA ALA A 157 -22.84 -5.32 1.06
C ALA A 157 -22.14 -5.02 2.39
N LEU A 158 -21.61 -3.82 2.58
CA LEU A 158 -21.00 -3.41 3.84
C LEU A 158 -22.09 -3.16 4.89
N THR A 159 -21.86 -3.65 6.12
CA THR A 159 -22.63 -3.23 7.27
C THR A 159 -22.32 -1.78 7.66
N ASP A 160 -23.19 -1.14 8.43
CA ASP A 160 -22.98 0.23 8.91
C ASP A 160 -21.66 0.34 9.68
N ARG A 161 -21.31 -0.68 10.48
CA ARG A 161 -20.06 -0.72 11.24
C ARG A 161 -18.82 -0.87 10.34
N GLU A 162 -18.89 -1.66 9.29
CA GLU A 162 -17.81 -1.78 8.31
C GLU A 162 -17.61 -0.48 7.53
N ARG A 163 -18.68 0.22 7.16
CA ARG A 163 -18.62 1.54 6.53
C ARG A 163 -18.01 2.58 7.44
N GLU A 164 -18.43 2.62 8.70
CA GLU A 164 -17.91 3.54 9.71
C GLU A 164 -16.40 3.34 9.93
N VAL A 165 -15.96 2.09 10.11
CA VAL A 165 -14.55 1.76 10.27
C VAL A 165 -13.76 2.09 9.01
N MET A 166 -14.29 1.79 7.82
CA MET A 166 -13.68 2.13 6.53
C MET A 166 -13.51 3.65 6.37
N ALA A 167 -14.53 4.44 6.73
CA ALA A 167 -14.47 5.90 6.66
C ALA A 167 -13.40 6.48 7.61
N LEU A 168 -13.32 5.96 8.85
CA LEU A 168 -12.29 6.37 9.80
C LEU A 168 -10.88 6.00 9.33
N ALA A 169 -10.73 4.81 8.74
CA ALA A 169 -9.47 4.38 8.12
C ALA A 169 -9.06 5.31 6.96
N ALA A 170 -10.02 5.73 6.13
CA ALA A 170 -9.79 6.68 5.04
C ALA A 170 -9.38 8.08 5.53
N HIS A 171 -9.77 8.46 6.76
CA HIS A 171 -9.27 9.67 7.42
C HIS A 171 -7.89 9.49 8.07
N GLY A 172 -7.17 8.41 7.80
CA GLY A 172 -5.81 8.16 8.30
C GLY A 172 -5.75 7.68 9.75
N LYS A 173 -6.86 7.28 10.36
CA LYS A 173 -6.88 6.77 11.74
C LYS A 173 -6.26 5.39 11.81
N SER A 174 -5.39 5.13 12.79
CA SER A 174 -4.88 3.79 13.08
C SER A 174 -5.97 2.87 13.68
N ASN A 175 -5.72 1.58 13.72
CA ASN A 175 -6.66 0.65 14.37
C ASN A 175 -6.86 0.96 15.86
N ALA A 176 -5.83 1.48 16.54
CA ALA A 176 -5.92 1.92 17.93
C ALA A 176 -6.81 3.17 18.07
N ASP A 177 -6.58 4.21 17.24
CA ASP A 177 -7.40 5.42 17.24
C ASP A 177 -8.88 5.12 16.96
N ILE A 178 -9.14 4.21 15.99
CA ILE A 178 -10.50 3.79 15.66
C ILE A 178 -11.13 3.01 16.82
N ALA A 179 -10.36 2.16 17.47
CA ALA A 179 -10.81 1.38 18.63
C ALA A 179 -11.23 2.29 19.79
N ASP A 180 -10.43 3.32 20.08
CA ASP A 180 -10.72 4.31 21.11
C ASP A 180 -11.99 5.12 20.77
N LEU A 181 -12.13 5.58 19.52
CA LEU A 181 -13.31 6.33 19.06
C LEU A 181 -14.60 5.51 19.13
N LEU A 182 -14.51 4.22 18.82
CA LEU A 182 -15.68 3.35 18.69
C LEU A 182 -15.93 2.49 19.95
N VAL A 183 -15.08 2.66 20.98
CA VAL A 183 -15.12 1.93 22.26
C VAL A 183 -15.13 0.40 22.05
N VAL A 184 -14.18 -0.07 21.25
CA VAL A 184 -13.99 -1.50 20.94
C VAL A 184 -12.52 -1.87 21.06
N SER A 185 -12.17 -3.15 20.88
CA SER A 185 -10.76 -3.56 20.84
C SER A 185 -10.13 -3.29 19.46
N PRO A 186 -8.80 -3.02 19.36
CA PRO A 186 -8.10 -2.92 18.08
C PRO A 186 -8.25 -4.17 17.21
N LEU A 187 -8.38 -5.36 17.83
CA LEU A 187 -8.63 -6.63 17.13
C LEU A 187 -10.02 -6.63 16.47
N THR A 188 -11.02 -6.05 17.13
CA THR A 188 -12.37 -5.88 16.57
C THR A 188 -12.34 -4.97 15.35
N VAL A 189 -11.60 -3.84 15.42
CA VAL A 189 -11.40 -2.94 14.29
C VAL A 189 -10.73 -3.67 13.11
N ARG A 190 -9.64 -4.41 13.38
CA ARG A 190 -8.95 -5.21 12.35
C ARG A 190 -9.91 -6.19 11.67
N SER A 191 -10.78 -6.85 12.45
CA SER A 191 -11.78 -7.79 11.91
C SER A 191 -12.80 -7.09 10.99
N HIS A 192 -13.25 -5.87 11.33
CA HIS A 192 -14.14 -5.10 10.45
C HIS A 192 -13.45 -4.63 9.17
N ILE A 193 -12.20 -4.16 9.27
CA ILE A 193 -11.39 -3.80 8.09
C ILE A 193 -11.23 -5.02 7.17
N GLN A 194 -10.86 -6.18 7.71
CA GLN A 194 -10.68 -7.40 6.92
C GLN A 194 -11.98 -7.83 6.22
N ARG A 195 -13.12 -7.75 6.90
CA ARG A 195 -14.43 -8.06 6.28
C ARG A 195 -14.79 -7.08 5.18
N ALA A 196 -14.53 -5.78 5.39
CA ALA A 196 -14.75 -4.75 4.37
C ALA A 196 -13.85 -5.01 3.14
N MET A 197 -12.56 -5.30 3.35
CA MET A 197 -11.63 -5.65 2.27
C MET A 197 -12.12 -6.86 1.48
N ASN A 198 -12.55 -7.93 2.15
CA ASN A 198 -13.05 -9.12 1.48
C ASN A 198 -14.31 -8.84 0.62
N LYS A 199 -15.25 -8.03 1.14
CA LYS A 199 -16.49 -7.67 0.44
C LYS A 199 -16.26 -6.74 -0.75
N LEU A 200 -15.23 -5.90 -0.69
CA LEU A 200 -14.87 -4.93 -1.74
C LEU A 200 -13.75 -5.44 -2.65
N HIS A 201 -13.27 -6.67 -2.43
CA HIS A 201 -12.12 -7.24 -3.13
C HIS A 201 -10.87 -6.36 -3.06
N ALA A 202 -10.73 -5.59 -1.97
CA ALA A 202 -9.55 -4.80 -1.71
C ALA A 202 -8.40 -5.70 -1.24
N ARG A 203 -7.22 -5.58 -1.85
CA ARG A 203 -6.04 -6.39 -1.53
C ARG A 203 -5.49 -6.09 -0.14
N ASP A 204 -5.59 -4.83 0.27
CA ASP A 204 -5.06 -4.31 1.53
C ASP A 204 -5.82 -3.05 1.96
N ARG A 205 -5.40 -2.49 3.09
CA ARG A 205 -6.00 -1.28 3.65
C ARG A 205 -5.82 -0.05 2.74
N ALA A 206 -4.72 0.05 1.96
CA ALA A 206 -4.53 1.18 1.06
C ALA A 206 -5.59 1.18 -0.04
N GLN A 207 -5.85 0.02 -0.64
CA GLN A 207 -6.92 -0.16 -1.61
C GLN A 207 -8.30 0.14 -1.01
N LEU A 208 -8.53 -0.26 0.24
CA LEU A 208 -9.77 0.07 0.93
C LEU A 208 -9.97 1.59 1.06
N VAL A 209 -8.90 2.34 1.38
CA VAL A 209 -8.90 3.81 1.44
C VAL A 209 -9.18 4.41 0.06
N VAL A 210 -8.51 3.93 -0.99
CA VAL A 210 -8.77 4.38 -2.38
C VAL A 210 -10.24 4.19 -2.74
N ILE A 211 -10.80 3.01 -2.46
CA ILE A 211 -12.22 2.71 -2.71
C ILE A 211 -13.15 3.66 -1.93
N ALA A 212 -12.82 4.01 -0.68
CA ALA A 212 -13.63 4.93 0.13
C ALA A 212 -13.77 6.31 -0.51
N TYR A 213 -12.68 6.84 -1.08
CA TYR A 213 -12.70 8.12 -1.79
C TYR A 213 -13.39 8.01 -3.15
N GLN A 214 -13.06 6.99 -3.95
CA GLN A 214 -13.64 6.77 -5.29
C GLN A 214 -15.15 6.57 -5.25
N SER A 215 -15.65 5.94 -4.20
CA SER A 215 -17.08 5.68 -4.02
C SER A 215 -17.87 6.85 -3.44
N GLY A 216 -17.18 7.95 -3.04
CA GLY A 216 -17.82 9.06 -2.35
C GLY A 216 -18.24 8.76 -0.91
N LEU A 217 -17.86 7.62 -0.34
CA LEU A 217 -18.11 7.30 1.08
C LEU A 217 -17.44 8.33 2.00
N VAL A 218 -16.28 8.82 1.59
CA VAL A 218 -15.54 9.90 2.25
C VAL A 218 -15.28 10.99 1.23
N GLN A 219 -15.63 12.22 1.61
CA GLN A 219 -15.27 13.40 0.82
C GLN A 219 -14.02 14.05 1.41
N PRO A 220 -13.07 14.48 0.56
CA PRO A 220 -11.94 15.26 1.01
C PRO A 220 -12.45 16.54 1.69
N ARG A 221 -12.06 16.78 2.94
CA ARG A 221 -12.36 18.07 3.58
C ARG A 221 -11.38 19.10 3.06
N PRO A 222 -11.84 20.27 2.54
CA PRO A 222 -10.93 21.38 2.32
C PRO A 222 -10.33 21.73 3.68
N TYR A 223 -9.00 21.74 3.77
CA TYR A 223 -8.33 22.21 4.98
C TYR A 223 -8.67 23.69 5.17
N GLY A 224 -9.41 23.99 6.23
CA GLY A 224 -9.48 25.33 6.78
C GLY A 224 -8.08 25.72 7.24
N GLY A 225 -7.62 26.89 6.74
CA GLY A 225 -6.35 27.52 7.10
C GLY A 225 -6.21 27.82 8.59
#